data_e7dffa91e0c4950d2609097ff650fa19
#
_entry.id   e7dffa91e0c4950d2609097ff650fa19
#
_cell.length_a   1.000
_cell.length_b   1.000
_cell.length_c   1.000
_cell.angle_alpha   90.00
_cell.angle_beta   90.00
_cell.angle_gamma   90.00
#
_symmetry.space_group_name_H-M   'P 1'
#
loop_
_entity.id
_entity.type
_entity.pdbx_description
1 polymer ?
#
loop_
_entity_poly.entity_id
_entity_poly.type
_entity_poly.pdbx_seq_one_letter_code
_entity_poly.pdbx_strand_id
1 'polypeptide(L)'
;MLKNKLLVFIVTYNSSFRLKKILSKLKRIRSHTSFDILVSDDCSNDDSTKYFPTTSKRIFTNINKKNLGYGGNVKKCLKFAIKKKYSHAVMIHGDNQYDARYIKDLYKNIKDSKVDAVTGSRMINPIDALGGKMPIYKLIGNLILTKIFNLLFSTNFTDAHTGLWLYNMATIKKMNIKNIDDGYNFDNQLRIKLIKQKKK
;
A
#
# COMPACT_ATOMS: atom_id res chain seq x y z
N MET A 1 10.16 21.55 10.38
CA MET A 1 10.31 20.55 9.28
C MET A 1 9.91 19.19 9.78
N LEU A 2 8.96 18.50 9.13
CA LEU A 2 8.66 17.10 9.43
C LEU A 2 9.92 16.28 9.12
N LYS A 3 10.51 15.62 10.12
CA LYS A 3 11.60 14.66 9.88
C LYS A 3 11.12 13.67 8.84
N ASN A 4 11.93 13.34 7.83
CA ASN A 4 11.67 12.33 6.80
C ASN A 4 11.43 10.95 7.44
N LYS A 5 10.22 10.71 7.96
CA LYS A 5 9.82 9.45 8.58
C LYS A 5 8.95 8.66 7.62
N LEU A 6 9.36 7.44 7.33
CA LEU A 6 8.61 6.48 6.53
C LEU A 6 7.88 5.50 7.44
N LEU A 7 6.58 5.30 7.20
CA LEU A 7 5.79 4.21 7.76
C LEU A 7 5.56 3.16 6.67
N VAL A 8 5.82 1.90 6.98
CA VAL A 8 5.34 0.76 6.19
C VAL A 8 4.16 0.17 6.93
N PHE A 9 2.96 0.23 6.36
CA PHE A 9 1.80 -0.38 6.98
C PHE A 9 1.32 -1.59 6.18
N ILE A 10 0.94 -2.63 6.92
CA ILE A 10 0.44 -3.89 6.38
C ILE A 10 -1.04 -3.96 6.74
N VAL A 11 -1.91 -4.04 5.73
CA VAL A 11 -3.31 -4.36 5.91
C VAL A 11 -3.49 -5.87 5.77
N THR A 12 -4.12 -6.50 6.75
CA THR A 12 -4.29 -7.95 6.77
C THR A 12 -5.69 -8.34 7.22
N TYR A 13 -6.19 -9.42 6.64
CA TYR A 13 -7.41 -10.10 7.02
C TYR A 13 -7.27 -11.58 6.63
N ASN A 14 -7.38 -12.49 7.59
CA ASN A 14 -7.25 -13.94 7.40
C ASN A 14 -6.01 -14.34 6.56
N SER A 15 -4.82 -13.90 6.98
CA SER A 15 -3.57 -14.04 6.20
C SER A 15 -2.39 -14.60 7.00
N SER A 16 -2.63 -15.40 8.04
CA SER A 16 -1.70 -15.85 9.07
C SER A 16 -0.29 -16.22 8.57
N PHE A 17 -0.17 -17.24 7.71
CA PHE A 17 1.13 -17.72 7.23
C PHE A 17 1.84 -16.72 6.30
N ARG A 18 1.08 -15.99 5.49
CA ARG A 18 1.63 -14.99 4.57
C ARG A 18 2.17 -13.79 5.31
N LEU A 19 1.49 -13.36 6.37
CA LEU A 19 1.92 -12.27 7.24
C LEU A 19 3.30 -12.55 7.87
N LYS A 20 3.54 -13.78 8.36
CA LYS A 20 4.84 -14.20 8.90
C LYS A 20 5.97 -13.99 7.88
N LYS A 21 5.74 -14.37 6.61
CA LYS A 21 6.72 -14.19 5.51
C LYS A 21 7.03 -12.72 5.24
N ILE A 22 6.01 -11.86 5.21
CA ILE A 22 6.19 -10.42 4.98
C ILE A 22 6.99 -9.79 6.11
N LEU A 23 6.62 -10.09 7.36
CA LEU A 23 7.29 -9.53 8.53
C LEU A 23 8.77 -9.90 8.58
N SER A 24 9.12 -11.15 8.24
CA SER A 24 10.53 -11.57 8.17
C SER A 24 11.31 -10.82 7.08
N LYS A 25 10.71 -10.60 5.91
CA LYS A 25 11.31 -9.79 4.83
C LYS A 25 11.50 -8.34 5.25
N LEU A 26 10.48 -7.72 5.86
CA LEU A 26 10.55 -6.33 6.33
C LEU A 26 11.61 -6.14 7.42
N LYS A 27 11.73 -7.08 8.36
CA LYS A 27 12.80 -7.03 9.37
C LYS A 27 14.19 -7.00 8.75
N ARG A 28 14.43 -7.81 7.70
CA ARG A 28 15.71 -7.86 6.99
C ARG A 28 15.99 -6.56 6.21
N ILE A 29 14.99 -5.99 5.53
CA ILE A 29 15.16 -4.76 4.75
C ILE A 29 15.36 -3.55 5.67
N ARG A 30 14.75 -3.56 6.85
CA ARG A 30 14.85 -2.49 7.84
C ARG A 30 16.26 -2.25 8.36
N SER A 31 17.16 -3.23 8.29
CA SER A 31 18.58 -3.04 8.61
C SER A 31 19.26 -2.04 7.65
N HIS A 32 18.77 -1.93 6.42
CA HIS A 32 19.33 -1.07 5.37
C HIS A 32 18.48 0.18 5.06
N THR A 33 17.23 0.23 5.53
CA THR A 33 16.32 1.36 5.27
C THR A 33 15.52 1.69 6.53
N SER A 34 15.66 2.92 7.03
CA SER A 34 15.00 3.33 8.26
C SER A 34 13.51 3.60 8.04
N PHE A 35 12.64 2.70 8.50
CA PHE A 35 11.19 2.88 8.53
C PHE A 35 10.57 2.26 9.78
N ASP A 36 9.38 2.70 10.12
CA ASP A 36 8.56 2.10 11.17
C ASP A 36 7.52 1.17 10.53
N ILE A 37 7.03 0.18 11.28
CA ILE A 37 6.07 -0.82 10.79
C ILE A 37 4.76 -0.67 11.56
N LEU A 38 3.63 -0.69 10.85
CA LEU A 38 2.30 -0.86 11.42
C LEU A 38 1.67 -2.12 10.81
N VAL A 39 1.26 -3.06 11.63
CA VAL A 39 0.39 -4.17 11.21
C VAL A 39 -1.03 -3.85 11.64
N SER A 40 -1.95 -3.77 10.70
CA SER A 40 -3.36 -3.51 10.97
C SER A 40 -4.23 -4.66 10.48
N ASP A 41 -4.79 -5.38 11.44
CA ASP A 41 -5.70 -6.50 11.21
C ASP A 41 -7.15 -6.05 11.20
N ASP A 42 -7.89 -6.54 10.23
CA ASP A 42 -9.30 -6.18 10.04
C ASP A 42 -10.26 -7.17 10.70
N CYS A 43 -9.99 -7.50 11.97
CA CYS A 43 -10.80 -8.45 12.73
C CYS A 43 -10.75 -9.87 12.16
N SER A 44 -9.53 -10.39 11.93
CA SER A 44 -9.34 -11.78 11.49
C SER A 44 -9.85 -12.78 12.52
N ASN A 45 -10.41 -13.86 12.03
CA ASN A 45 -10.86 -15.01 12.82
C ASN A 45 -9.95 -16.24 12.65
N ASP A 46 -8.83 -16.08 11.92
CA ASP A 46 -7.77 -17.08 11.80
C ASP A 46 -6.63 -16.80 12.79
N ASP A 47 -5.54 -17.56 12.67
CA ASP A 47 -4.36 -17.42 13.51
C ASP A 47 -3.44 -16.20 13.16
N SER A 48 -3.92 -15.24 12.36
CA SER A 48 -3.11 -14.08 11.94
C SER A 48 -2.47 -13.34 13.10
N THR A 49 -3.21 -13.16 14.18
CA THR A 49 -2.75 -12.42 15.36
C THR A 49 -1.59 -13.09 16.10
N LYS A 50 -1.44 -14.41 15.99
CA LYS A 50 -0.31 -15.16 16.59
C LYS A 50 1.04 -14.76 15.96
N TYR A 51 1.03 -14.23 14.75
CA TYR A 51 2.24 -13.79 14.05
C TYR A 51 2.54 -12.30 14.20
N PHE A 52 1.75 -11.59 14.97
CA PHE A 52 1.97 -10.17 15.18
C PHE A 52 3.30 -9.94 15.90
N PRO A 53 4.07 -8.96 15.45
CA PRO A 53 5.30 -8.60 16.12
C PRO A 53 5.00 -7.96 17.47
N THR A 54 5.88 -8.16 18.45
CA THR A 54 5.80 -7.40 19.70
C THR A 54 5.89 -5.91 19.41
N THR A 55 4.94 -5.16 19.96
CA THR A 55 4.91 -3.71 19.83
C THR A 55 6.16 -3.08 20.46
N SER A 56 6.74 -2.12 19.79
CA SER A 56 7.94 -1.40 20.23
C SER A 56 7.87 0.06 19.80
N LYS A 57 8.93 0.83 20.10
CA LYS A 57 9.01 2.24 19.64
C LYS A 57 8.86 2.43 18.14
N ARG A 58 9.12 1.38 17.33
CA ARG A 58 9.15 1.43 15.86
C ARG A 58 8.28 0.37 15.18
N ILE A 59 7.58 -0.45 15.95
CA ILE A 59 6.68 -1.48 15.46
C ILE A 59 5.36 -1.33 16.21
N PHE A 60 4.29 -1.15 15.47
CA PHE A 60 2.94 -0.94 15.98
C PHE A 60 2.02 -2.04 15.47
N THR A 61 1.08 -2.43 16.30
CA THR A 61 0.03 -3.39 15.95
C THR A 61 -1.33 -2.78 16.24
N ASN A 62 -2.30 -3.07 15.42
CA ASN A 62 -3.69 -2.70 15.58
C ASN A 62 -4.58 -3.87 15.18
N ILE A 63 -5.55 -4.21 16.01
CA ILE A 63 -6.61 -5.17 15.69
C ILE A 63 -7.92 -4.39 15.72
N ASN A 64 -8.67 -4.43 14.63
CA ASN A 64 -9.97 -3.81 14.56
C ASN A 64 -11.00 -4.60 15.38
N LYS A 65 -11.90 -3.90 16.07
CA LYS A 65 -12.97 -4.54 16.86
C LYS A 65 -14.05 -5.20 15.98
N LYS A 66 -14.14 -4.79 14.72
CA LYS A 66 -15.02 -5.35 13.69
C LYS A 66 -14.34 -5.22 12.34
N ASN A 67 -14.76 -6.01 11.36
CA ASN A 67 -14.31 -5.87 9.99
C ASN A 67 -14.78 -4.52 9.43
N LEU A 68 -13.83 -3.70 9.00
CA LEU A 68 -14.07 -2.38 8.42
C LEU A 68 -14.07 -2.39 6.89
N GLY A 69 -13.74 -3.53 6.30
CA GLY A 69 -13.42 -3.65 4.89
C GLY A 69 -12.00 -3.15 4.56
N TYR A 70 -11.52 -3.55 3.39
CA TYR A 70 -10.17 -3.22 2.93
C TYR A 70 -9.87 -1.72 3.00
N GLY A 71 -10.71 -0.90 2.36
CA GLY A 71 -10.55 0.56 2.34
C GLY A 71 -10.70 1.18 3.72
N GLY A 72 -11.60 0.65 4.56
CA GLY A 72 -11.77 1.09 5.94
C GLY A 72 -10.51 0.88 6.78
N ASN A 73 -9.87 -0.29 6.64
CA ASN A 73 -8.60 -0.60 7.31
C ASN A 73 -7.44 0.27 6.78
N VAL A 74 -7.36 0.50 5.45
CA VAL A 74 -6.38 1.43 4.86
C VAL A 74 -6.57 2.84 5.40
N LYS A 75 -7.81 3.36 5.43
CA LYS A 75 -8.10 4.70 6.00
C LYS A 75 -7.63 4.82 7.44
N LYS A 76 -7.77 3.78 8.24
CA LYS A 76 -7.29 3.75 9.62
C LYS A 76 -5.78 3.85 9.70
N CYS A 77 -5.05 3.12 8.84
CA CYS A 77 -3.59 3.19 8.75
C CYS A 77 -3.11 4.59 8.31
N LEU A 78 -3.77 5.19 7.31
CA LEU A 78 -3.44 6.55 6.86
C LEU A 78 -3.69 7.60 7.96
N LYS A 79 -4.80 7.49 8.70
CA LYS A 79 -5.06 8.35 9.87
C LYS A 79 -4.00 8.18 10.96
N PHE A 80 -3.55 6.96 11.22
CA PHE A 80 -2.43 6.69 12.13
C PHE A 80 -1.15 7.39 11.67
N ALA A 81 -0.80 7.26 10.37
CA ALA A 81 0.37 7.90 9.80
C ALA A 81 0.33 9.43 9.96
N ILE A 82 -0.83 10.05 9.72
CA ILE A 82 -1.04 11.49 9.92
C ILE A 82 -0.88 11.87 11.39
N LYS A 83 -1.55 11.14 12.31
CA LYS A 83 -1.48 11.41 13.76
C LYS A 83 -0.06 11.31 14.30
N LYS A 84 0.73 10.36 13.83
CA LYS A 84 2.14 10.14 14.22
C LYS A 84 3.12 11.00 13.43
N LYS A 85 2.63 11.90 12.55
CA LYS A 85 3.43 12.85 11.75
C LYS A 85 4.48 12.18 10.86
N TYR A 86 4.14 11.07 10.22
CA TYR A 86 4.94 10.49 9.15
C TYR A 86 4.90 11.38 7.92
N SER A 87 6.03 11.50 7.22
CA SER A 87 6.09 12.24 5.95
C SER A 87 5.57 11.41 4.77
N HIS A 88 5.83 10.11 4.83
CA HIS A 88 5.44 9.15 3.78
C HIS A 88 4.93 7.85 4.41
N ALA A 89 4.04 7.17 3.69
CA ALA A 89 3.54 5.86 4.10
C ALA A 89 3.44 4.91 2.91
N VAL A 90 4.01 3.70 3.04
CA VAL A 90 3.90 2.61 2.07
C VAL A 90 2.85 1.63 2.54
N MET A 91 1.92 1.30 1.65
CA MET A 91 0.96 0.22 1.84
C MET A 91 1.50 -1.09 1.28
N ILE A 92 1.41 -2.15 2.06
CA ILE A 92 1.69 -3.53 1.64
C ILE A 92 0.51 -4.41 2.05
N HIS A 93 0.10 -5.30 1.14
CA HIS A 93 -0.93 -6.29 1.46
C HIS A 93 -0.34 -7.47 2.25
N GLY A 94 -1.14 -7.99 3.19
CA GLY A 94 -0.77 -9.14 4.02
C GLY A 94 -0.65 -10.48 3.28
N ASP A 95 -0.98 -10.52 1.98
CA ASP A 95 -0.99 -11.70 1.12
C ASP A 95 0.36 -12.02 0.43
N ASN A 96 1.38 -11.17 0.66
CA ASN A 96 2.72 -11.30 0.10
C ASN A 96 2.80 -11.26 -1.44
N GLN A 97 1.83 -10.63 -2.12
CA GLN A 97 1.87 -10.44 -3.59
C GLN A 97 2.94 -9.45 -4.04
N TYR A 98 3.35 -8.54 -3.18
CA TYR A 98 4.34 -7.51 -3.50
C TYR A 98 5.66 -7.76 -2.77
N ASP A 99 6.77 -7.60 -3.48
CA ASP A 99 8.08 -7.74 -2.88
C ASP A 99 8.45 -6.48 -2.09
N ALA A 100 8.69 -6.66 -0.80
CA ALA A 100 9.08 -5.57 0.09
C ALA A 100 10.42 -4.90 -0.29
N ARG A 101 11.25 -5.52 -1.13
CA ARG A 101 12.51 -4.94 -1.63
C ARG A 101 12.28 -3.64 -2.39
N TYR A 102 11.15 -3.49 -3.09
CA TYR A 102 10.81 -2.28 -3.83
C TYR A 102 10.48 -1.06 -2.95
N ILE A 103 10.31 -1.22 -1.64
CA ILE A 103 10.06 -0.09 -0.72
C ILE A 103 11.14 0.98 -0.84
N LYS A 104 12.40 0.56 -0.94
CA LYS A 104 13.54 1.49 -1.05
C LYS A 104 13.43 2.33 -2.32
N ASP A 105 13.15 1.68 -3.46
CA ASP A 105 13.06 2.34 -4.76
C ASP A 105 11.85 3.27 -4.84
N LEU A 106 10.68 2.83 -4.34
CA LEU A 106 9.49 3.68 -4.24
C LEU A 106 9.78 4.92 -3.39
N TYR A 107 10.46 4.74 -2.24
CA TYR A 107 10.76 5.85 -1.34
C TYR A 107 11.78 6.82 -1.93
N LYS A 108 12.76 6.33 -2.67
CA LYS A 108 13.68 7.16 -3.44
C LYS A 108 12.92 7.97 -4.49
N ASN A 109 12.10 7.31 -5.31
CA ASN A 109 11.35 7.95 -6.38
C ASN A 109 10.43 9.08 -5.88
N ILE A 110 9.66 8.87 -4.80
CA ILE A 110 8.75 9.92 -4.29
C ILE A 110 9.51 11.13 -3.77
N LYS A 111 10.69 10.93 -3.20
CA LYS A 111 11.52 12.04 -2.69
C LYS A 111 12.17 12.82 -3.82
N ASP A 112 12.75 12.12 -4.79
CA ASP A 112 13.50 12.74 -5.88
C ASP A 112 12.58 13.47 -6.85
N SER A 113 11.41 12.87 -7.14
CA SER A 113 10.44 13.43 -8.11
C SER A 113 9.45 14.42 -7.48
N LYS A 114 9.44 14.57 -6.15
CA LYS A 114 8.51 15.45 -5.39
C LYS A 114 7.04 15.24 -5.78
N VAL A 115 6.66 13.99 -6.02
CA VAL A 115 5.29 13.60 -6.41
C VAL A 115 4.42 13.30 -5.18
N ASP A 116 3.11 13.30 -5.37
CA ASP A 116 2.13 13.11 -4.31
C ASP A 116 1.91 11.63 -3.95
N ALA A 117 2.07 10.74 -4.91
CA ALA A 117 2.02 9.30 -4.72
C ALA A 117 2.84 8.57 -5.77
N VAL A 118 3.34 7.38 -5.43
CA VAL A 118 4.02 6.45 -6.34
C VAL A 118 3.39 5.08 -6.19
N THR A 119 3.15 4.40 -7.29
CA THR A 119 2.65 3.02 -7.30
C THR A 119 3.68 2.05 -7.85
N GLY A 120 3.75 0.85 -7.29
CA GLY A 120 4.45 -0.25 -7.94
C GLY A 120 3.65 -0.75 -9.14
N SER A 121 4.33 -1.22 -10.16
CA SER A 121 3.68 -1.84 -11.32
C SER A 121 4.20 -3.27 -11.50
N ARG A 122 3.29 -4.21 -11.70
CA ARG A 122 3.59 -5.60 -12.07
C ARG A 122 3.72 -5.77 -13.58
N MET A 123 3.35 -4.72 -14.34
CA MET A 123 3.20 -4.74 -15.79
C MET A 123 4.31 -3.97 -16.53
N ILE A 124 5.36 -3.51 -15.84
CA ILE A 124 6.53 -2.89 -16.48
C ILE A 124 7.17 -3.90 -17.44
N ASN A 125 7.32 -5.15 -17.00
CA ASN A 125 7.66 -6.28 -17.82
C ASN A 125 6.59 -7.37 -17.67
N PRO A 126 5.66 -7.53 -18.63
CA PRO A 126 4.58 -8.51 -18.54
C PRO A 126 5.05 -9.96 -18.39
N ILE A 127 6.25 -10.29 -18.89
CA ILE A 127 6.84 -11.63 -18.77
C ILE A 127 7.13 -11.95 -17.30
N ASP A 128 7.61 -10.97 -16.54
CA ASP A 128 7.89 -11.15 -15.10
C ASP A 128 6.59 -11.39 -14.30
N ALA A 129 5.47 -10.82 -14.74
CA ALA A 129 4.18 -11.06 -14.15
C ALA A 129 3.74 -12.52 -14.30
N LEU A 130 4.01 -13.14 -15.45
CA LEU A 130 3.78 -14.57 -15.69
C LEU A 130 4.71 -15.43 -14.84
N GLY A 131 6.00 -15.09 -14.75
CA GLY A 131 6.97 -15.72 -13.84
C GLY A 131 6.55 -15.65 -12.37
N GLY A 132 5.81 -14.59 -11.97
CA GLY A 132 5.18 -14.43 -10.67
C GLY A 132 3.89 -15.24 -10.47
N LYS A 133 3.57 -16.19 -11.37
CA LYS A 133 2.36 -17.05 -11.36
C LYS A 133 1.04 -16.30 -11.57
N MET A 134 1.07 -15.15 -12.24
CA MET A 134 -0.17 -14.48 -12.65
C MET A 134 -0.83 -15.27 -13.80
N PRO A 135 -2.10 -15.67 -13.67
CA PRO A 135 -2.81 -16.32 -14.78
C PRO A 135 -2.91 -15.40 -16.00
N ILE A 136 -2.76 -15.95 -17.20
CA ILE A 136 -2.74 -15.20 -18.47
C ILE A 136 -3.99 -14.32 -18.63
N TYR A 137 -5.17 -14.85 -18.29
CA TYR A 137 -6.42 -14.08 -18.40
C TYR A 137 -6.43 -12.84 -17.49
N LYS A 138 -5.80 -12.92 -16.30
CA LYS A 138 -5.64 -11.77 -15.40
C LYS A 138 -4.65 -10.75 -15.94
N LEU A 139 -3.57 -11.22 -16.59
CA LEU A 139 -2.61 -10.34 -17.27
C LEU A 139 -3.30 -9.55 -18.39
N ILE A 140 -3.99 -10.24 -19.29
CA ILE A 140 -4.70 -9.62 -20.42
C ILE A 140 -5.78 -8.67 -19.87
N GLY A 141 -6.60 -9.11 -18.94
CA GLY A 141 -7.64 -8.27 -18.32
C GLY A 141 -7.08 -6.99 -17.69
N ASN A 142 -5.95 -7.10 -16.95
CA ASN A 142 -5.31 -5.93 -16.37
C ASN A 142 -4.76 -4.96 -17.42
N LEU A 143 -4.15 -5.47 -18.49
CA LEU A 143 -3.65 -4.62 -19.59
C LEU A 143 -4.79 -3.86 -20.27
N ILE A 144 -5.90 -4.55 -20.59
CA ILE A 144 -7.09 -3.93 -21.20
C ILE A 144 -7.68 -2.86 -20.26
N LEU A 145 -7.92 -3.21 -19.00
CA LEU A 145 -8.50 -2.29 -18.01
C LEU A 145 -7.58 -1.09 -17.76
N THR A 146 -6.27 -1.30 -17.73
CA THR A 146 -5.30 -0.21 -17.59
C THR A 146 -5.35 0.73 -18.81
N LYS A 147 -5.48 0.18 -20.02
CA LYS A 147 -5.61 0.96 -21.27
C LYS A 147 -6.87 1.81 -21.27
N ILE A 148 -8.00 1.21 -20.87
CA ILE A 148 -9.28 1.91 -20.73
C ILE A 148 -9.17 3.03 -19.69
N PHE A 149 -8.56 2.73 -18.52
CA PHE A 149 -8.36 3.72 -17.46
C PHE A 149 -7.52 4.91 -17.96
N ASN A 150 -6.40 4.64 -18.64
CA ASN A 150 -5.53 5.67 -19.20
C ASN A 150 -6.27 6.57 -20.21
N LEU A 151 -7.10 5.97 -21.06
CA LEU A 151 -7.90 6.71 -22.03
C LEU A 151 -8.92 7.62 -21.33
N LEU A 152 -9.65 7.10 -20.34
CA LEU A 152 -10.70 7.85 -19.63
C LEU A 152 -10.15 9.00 -18.76
N PHE A 153 -8.94 8.85 -18.22
CA PHE A 153 -8.36 9.82 -17.28
C PHE A 153 -7.13 10.55 -17.84
N SER A 154 -6.80 10.36 -19.12
CA SER A 154 -5.62 10.98 -19.77
C SER A 154 -4.33 10.74 -18.97
N THR A 155 -4.06 9.48 -18.62
CA THR A 155 -2.92 9.05 -17.80
C THR A 155 -2.08 8.01 -18.55
N ASN A 156 -0.89 7.69 -18.01
CA ASN A 156 0.06 6.73 -18.59
C ASN A 156 0.48 5.66 -17.57
N PHE A 157 -0.46 5.13 -16.79
CA PHE A 157 -0.16 4.02 -15.90
C PHE A 157 0.24 2.76 -16.67
N THR A 158 1.21 2.02 -16.15
CA THR A 158 1.53 0.67 -16.65
C THR A 158 0.70 -0.41 -15.92
N ASP A 159 0.24 -0.13 -14.70
CA ASP A 159 -0.65 -1.00 -13.91
C ASP A 159 -1.63 -0.12 -13.11
N ALA A 160 -2.81 0.13 -13.65
CA ALA A 160 -3.83 0.93 -12.98
C ALA A 160 -4.54 0.18 -11.83
N HIS A 161 -4.25 -1.10 -11.62
CA HIS A 161 -4.91 -1.93 -10.61
C HIS A 161 -3.95 -2.51 -9.57
N THR A 162 -2.79 -1.87 -9.42
CA THR A 162 -1.81 -2.25 -8.39
C THR A 162 -2.29 -1.86 -6.99
N GLY A 163 -2.00 -2.70 -6.01
CA GLY A 163 -2.21 -2.40 -4.58
C GLY A 163 -0.93 -1.99 -3.85
N LEU A 164 0.20 -1.83 -4.55
CA LEU A 164 1.43 -1.32 -3.93
C LEU A 164 1.49 0.19 -4.08
N TRP A 165 1.28 0.89 -2.97
CA TRP A 165 1.22 2.34 -2.93
C TRP A 165 2.19 2.94 -1.94
N LEU A 166 2.80 4.05 -2.32
CA LEU A 166 3.50 4.96 -1.42
C LEU A 166 2.90 6.35 -1.55
N TYR A 167 2.52 6.92 -0.42
CA TYR A 167 1.81 8.19 -0.32
C TYR A 167 2.67 9.27 0.33
N ASN A 168 2.57 10.49 -0.17
CA ASN A 168 2.95 11.70 0.55
C ASN A 168 1.85 12.04 1.56
N MET A 169 2.18 12.01 2.85
CA MET A 169 1.17 12.19 3.90
C MET A 169 0.67 13.64 4.03
N ALA A 170 1.42 14.62 3.53
CA ALA A 170 0.94 16.00 3.46
C ALA A 170 -0.21 16.14 2.46
N THR A 171 -0.14 15.42 1.33
CA THR A 171 -1.20 15.35 0.33
C THR A 171 -2.42 14.61 0.89
N ILE A 172 -2.22 13.41 1.45
CA ILE A 172 -3.32 12.62 2.02
C ILE A 172 -4.05 13.39 3.14
N LYS A 173 -3.31 14.13 3.97
CA LYS A 173 -3.91 14.96 5.04
C LYS A 173 -4.85 16.04 4.50
N LYS A 174 -4.54 16.62 3.33
CA LYS A 174 -5.37 17.65 2.68
C LYS A 174 -6.57 17.06 1.95
N MET A 175 -6.52 15.77 1.63
CA MET A 175 -7.60 15.08 0.93
C MET A 175 -8.66 14.61 1.91
N ASN A 176 -9.95 14.81 1.58
CA ASN A 176 -11.03 14.19 2.33
C ASN A 176 -11.17 12.72 1.90
N ILE A 177 -10.46 11.82 2.60
CA ILE A 177 -10.51 10.38 2.34
C ILE A 177 -11.70 9.68 3.05
N LYS A 178 -12.49 10.39 3.86
CA LYS A 178 -13.61 9.79 4.61
C LYS A 178 -14.68 9.24 3.68
N ASN A 179 -14.97 9.95 2.58
CA ASN A 179 -16.02 9.62 1.62
C ASN A 179 -15.54 8.66 0.51
N ILE A 180 -14.35 8.08 0.63
CA ILE A 180 -13.88 7.01 -0.26
C ILE A 180 -14.46 5.70 0.25
N ASP A 181 -14.72 4.76 -0.67
CA ASP A 181 -15.25 3.43 -0.37
C ASP A 181 -14.46 2.71 0.74
N ASP A 182 -15.15 1.92 1.56
CA ASP A 182 -14.51 1.08 2.58
C ASP A 182 -14.09 -0.30 2.05
N GLY A 183 -14.55 -0.68 0.85
CA GLY A 183 -14.24 -1.95 0.20
C GLY A 183 -13.01 -1.91 -0.71
N TYR A 184 -12.94 -2.86 -1.62
CA TYR A 184 -11.83 -3.02 -2.56
C TYR A 184 -11.70 -1.91 -3.62
N ASN A 185 -12.73 -1.08 -3.77
CA ASN A 185 -12.70 0.02 -4.72
C ASN A 185 -11.95 1.26 -4.20
N PHE A 186 -11.47 1.20 -2.95
CA PHE A 186 -10.74 2.29 -2.30
C PHE A 186 -9.60 2.84 -3.15
N ASP A 187 -8.71 1.96 -3.64
CA ASP A 187 -7.52 2.36 -4.39
C ASP A 187 -7.87 3.09 -5.70
N ASN A 188 -8.88 2.60 -6.42
CA ASN A 188 -9.34 3.23 -7.65
C ASN A 188 -9.94 4.62 -7.37
N GLN A 189 -10.80 4.75 -6.36
CA GLN A 189 -11.39 6.02 -5.99
C GLN A 189 -10.35 7.02 -5.50
N LEU A 190 -9.35 6.57 -4.72
CA LEU A 190 -8.26 7.43 -4.27
C LEU A 190 -7.41 7.90 -5.46
N ARG A 191 -7.09 7.00 -6.41
CA ARG A 191 -6.35 7.32 -7.63
C ARG A 191 -7.09 8.37 -8.46
N ILE A 192 -8.37 8.16 -8.73
CA ILE A 192 -9.21 9.11 -9.48
C ILE A 192 -9.23 10.47 -8.77
N LYS A 193 -9.32 10.48 -7.44
CA LYS A 193 -9.32 11.70 -6.66
C LYS A 193 -7.98 12.45 -6.73
N LEU A 194 -6.85 11.73 -6.71
CA LEU A 194 -5.51 12.31 -6.92
C LEU A 194 -5.42 12.94 -8.31
N ILE A 195 -5.82 12.23 -9.37
CA ILE A 195 -5.80 12.71 -10.76
C ILE A 195 -6.65 13.97 -10.90
N LYS A 196 -7.93 13.94 -10.43
CA LYS A 196 -8.86 15.09 -10.53
C LYS A 196 -8.34 16.31 -9.78
N GLN A 197 -7.55 16.15 -8.73
CA GLN A 197 -6.91 17.26 -8.00
C GLN A 197 -5.57 17.69 -8.61
N LYS A 198 -5.21 17.17 -9.79
CA LYS A 198 -3.92 17.41 -10.46
C LYS A 198 -2.72 17.13 -9.57
N LYS A 199 -2.82 16.09 -8.75
CA LYS A 199 -1.71 15.61 -7.91
C LYS A 199 -0.77 14.72 -8.76
N LYS A 200 0.51 14.82 -8.46
CA LYS A 200 1.57 14.06 -9.14
C LYS A 200 1.99 12.82 -8.35
#